data_36bb144907f8512c38ab846087c67d82
#
_entry.id   36bb144907f8512c38ab846087c67d82
#
_cell.length_a   1.000
_cell.length_b   1.000
_cell.length_c   1.000
_cell.angle_alpha   90.00
_cell.angle_beta   90.00
_cell.angle_gamma   90.00
#
_symmetry.space_group_name_H-M   'P 1'
#
loop_
_entity.id
_entity.type
_entity.pdbx_description
1 polymer ?
#
loop_
_entity_poly.entity_id
_entity_poly.type
_entity_poly.pdbx_seq_one_letter_code
_entity_poly.pdbx_strand_id
1 'polypeptide(L)'
;MRVFSILVCLLVYGLLGQNITLLPTPFDMSVHQFRGTKGNTEAVVNLMIPKTLFQWIDNGENYEFEGVVDVRVFINGNSAAQDVFRILESAIDRPGPAERQISMVQQSRFILTKGSAVFSAAITDLVSKHVHMATKNVIIRTIDDSYLATSDLLVCTFLKGEQLVDENSINRNGYTMTPNPSGVFGLGRPMLYAYSEVYGLQDDGGTYTANYILFERSGKEVFQRGPFVRKKPGESSVETLGFNVMGLLAGRYRLRLEVIDDQSDQKTFIDREFFVVKEQSTDFNNNFTMILDAMENDELRDFMDIVGYFMSASEFQTLVRANRIDRIVQLVDYFEKRDPDRTTKENEFYNQMNTRLALADQQFSNRNFSGRKTDRGRVLIRYGRPINIEPYPANEDRYSYEIWHYEDLDDGFIFIFINKDDAGMFEQIHSNHPDEFRNYHWKDMVVRGSTNLIDF
;
A
#
# COMPACT_ATOMS: atom_id res chain seq x y z
N MET A 1 -14.23 -53.67 15.14
CA MET A 1 -13.63 -52.43 15.64
C MET A 1 -12.89 -51.78 14.47
N ARG A 2 -13.53 -50.88 13.77
CA ARG A 2 -12.89 -50.07 12.70
C ARG A 2 -12.81 -48.62 13.22
N VAL A 3 -11.60 -48.15 13.44
CA VAL A 3 -11.31 -46.80 13.85
C VAL A 3 -11.42 -45.93 12.58
N PHE A 4 -12.41 -45.05 12.53
CA PHE A 4 -12.51 -44.00 11.52
C PHE A 4 -11.64 -42.84 11.99
N SER A 5 -10.50 -42.66 11.35
CA SER A 5 -9.72 -41.42 11.46
C SER A 5 -10.45 -40.32 10.69
N ILE A 6 -11.03 -39.40 11.40
CA ILE A 6 -11.54 -38.12 10.82
C ILE A 6 -10.34 -37.26 10.57
N LEU A 7 -9.99 -37.15 9.28
CA LEU A 7 -9.00 -36.21 8.79
C LEU A 7 -9.66 -34.81 8.80
N VAL A 8 -9.40 -34.04 9.84
CA VAL A 8 -9.78 -32.63 9.90
C VAL A 8 -8.89 -31.88 8.90
N CYS A 9 -9.40 -31.61 7.71
CA CYS A 9 -8.81 -30.64 6.80
C CYS A 9 -8.93 -29.25 7.44
N LEU A 10 -7.92 -28.86 8.19
CA LEU A 10 -7.65 -27.46 8.50
C LEU A 10 -7.29 -26.78 7.18
N LEU A 11 -8.29 -26.21 6.53
CA LEU A 11 -8.08 -25.20 5.51
C LEU A 11 -7.39 -24.00 6.19
N VAL A 12 -6.07 -24.00 6.10
CA VAL A 12 -5.24 -22.82 6.39
C VAL A 12 -5.59 -21.79 5.30
N TYR A 13 -6.62 -21.00 5.53
CA TYR A 13 -6.78 -19.74 4.82
C TYR A 13 -5.62 -18.86 5.25
N GLY A 14 -4.61 -18.81 4.40
CA GLY A 14 -3.40 -18.04 4.62
C GLY A 14 -3.72 -16.60 4.97
N LEU A 15 -3.00 -16.12 5.94
CA LEU A 15 -2.82 -14.73 6.35
C LEU A 15 -2.73 -13.80 5.13
N LEU A 16 -3.87 -13.30 4.66
CA LEU A 16 -3.96 -12.16 3.75
C LEU A 16 -4.17 -10.91 4.62
N GLY A 17 -3.30 -10.71 5.60
CA GLY A 17 -3.16 -9.43 6.26
C GLY A 17 -2.77 -8.40 5.19
N GLN A 18 -3.50 -7.29 5.09
CA GLN A 18 -3.05 -6.17 4.29
C GLN A 18 -1.71 -5.73 4.88
N ASN A 19 -0.62 -5.96 4.14
CA ASN A 19 0.70 -5.49 4.54
C ASN A 19 0.62 -3.97 4.67
N ILE A 20 0.82 -3.48 5.88
CA ILE A 20 0.99 -2.05 6.11
C ILE A 20 2.30 -1.69 5.43
N THR A 21 2.24 -0.83 4.42
CA THR A 21 3.44 -0.25 3.84
C THR A 21 4.00 0.73 4.86
N LEU A 22 5.08 0.34 5.53
CA LEU A 22 5.72 1.15 6.56
C LEU A 22 6.60 2.26 6.01
N LEU A 23 6.89 2.20 4.71
CA LEU A 23 7.73 3.22 4.10
C LEU A 23 7.02 4.57 4.11
N PRO A 24 7.67 5.65 4.52
CA PRO A 24 7.11 6.98 4.42
C PRO A 24 6.66 7.22 2.97
N THR A 25 5.38 7.39 2.79
CA THR A 25 4.80 7.80 1.52
C THR A 25 4.43 9.27 1.61
N PRO A 26 4.39 10.01 0.49
CA PRO A 26 4.01 11.43 0.54
C PRO A 26 2.65 11.64 1.20
N PHE A 27 1.78 10.63 1.15
CA PHE A 27 0.48 10.58 1.83
C PHE A 27 0.13 9.13 2.18
N ASP A 28 -0.67 8.94 3.21
CA ASP A 28 -1.06 7.61 3.64
C ASP A 28 -2.28 7.11 2.87
N MET A 29 -2.26 5.82 2.49
CA MET A 29 -3.35 5.14 1.81
C MET A 29 -3.64 3.78 2.43
N SER A 30 -4.91 3.49 2.69
CA SER A 30 -5.38 2.16 3.06
C SER A 30 -6.58 1.74 2.23
N VAL A 31 -6.72 0.44 2.02
CA VAL A 31 -7.88 -0.16 1.34
C VAL A 31 -8.55 -1.11 2.31
N HIS A 32 -9.87 -1.00 2.47
CA HIS A 32 -10.66 -1.87 3.33
C HIS A 32 -11.82 -2.46 2.54
N GLN A 33 -12.10 -3.71 2.80
CA GLN A 33 -13.12 -4.47 2.10
C GLN A 33 -14.34 -4.68 2.97
N PHE A 34 -15.48 -4.34 2.41
CA PHE A 34 -16.80 -4.50 3.00
C PHE A 34 -17.69 -5.32 2.07
N ARG A 35 -18.81 -5.83 2.56
CA ARG A 35 -19.81 -6.46 1.73
C ARG A 35 -20.36 -5.46 0.71
N GLY A 36 -20.28 -5.81 -0.55
CA GLY A 36 -20.87 -5.06 -1.65
C GLY A 36 -22.26 -5.60 -2.05
N THR A 37 -22.72 -5.20 -3.20
CA THR A 37 -23.98 -5.66 -3.77
C THR A 37 -23.77 -6.87 -4.71
N LYS A 38 -24.72 -7.79 -4.76
CA LYS A 38 -24.77 -8.93 -5.70
C LYS A 38 -23.51 -9.81 -5.68
N GLY A 39 -22.96 -10.12 -4.50
CA GLY A 39 -21.77 -10.97 -4.35
C GLY A 39 -20.45 -10.28 -4.72
N ASN A 40 -20.46 -9.00 -5.02
CA ASN A 40 -19.28 -8.17 -5.16
C ASN A 40 -18.79 -7.67 -3.80
N THR A 41 -17.61 -7.08 -3.77
CA THR A 41 -17.00 -6.48 -2.58
C THR A 41 -16.91 -4.97 -2.77
N GLU A 42 -17.33 -4.22 -1.77
CA GLU A 42 -17.06 -2.79 -1.67
C GLU A 42 -15.63 -2.60 -1.16
N ALA A 43 -14.76 -2.09 -2.01
CA ALA A 43 -13.40 -1.67 -1.63
C ALA A 43 -13.41 -0.17 -1.33
N VAL A 44 -13.05 0.18 -0.11
CA VAL A 44 -13.01 1.56 0.37
C VAL A 44 -11.57 1.99 0.52
N VAL A 45 -11.16 2.97 -0.28
CA VAL A 45 -9.84 3.60 -0.23
C VAL A 45 -9.93 4.81 0.68
N ASN A 46 -9.14 4.81 1.75
CA ASN A 46 -8.99 5.98 2.63
C ASN A 46 -7.62 6.58 2.38
N LEU A 47 -7.59 7.88 2.14
CA LEU A 47 -6.39 8.70 1.95
C LEU A 47 -6.25 9.68 3.12
N MET A 48 -5.06 9.83 3.65
CA MET A 48 -4.69 10.88 4.58
C MET A 48 -3.62 11.74 3.90
N ILE A 49 -4.03 12.93 3.45
CA ILE A 49 -3.27 13.80 2.55
C ILE A 49 -2.76 14.99 3.34
N PRO A 50 -1.45 15.10 3.59
CA PRO A 50 -0.87 16.29 4.23
C PRO A 50 -1.07 17.54 3.37
N LYS A 51 -1.49 18.64 3.98
CA LYS A 51 -1.62 19.93 3.28
C LYS A 51 -0.27 20.50 2.83
N THR A 52 0.84 19.96 3.31
CA THR A 52 2.21 20.28 2.85
C THR A 52 2.47 19.87 1.41
N LEU A 53 1.68 18.96 0.82
CA LEU A 53 1.80 18.54 -0.57
C LEU A 53 1.37 19.62 -1.57
N PHE A 54 0.76 20.71 -1.08
CA PHE A 54 0.17 21.75 -1.92
C PHE A 54 0.85 23.09 -1.72
N GLN A 55 1.05 23.80 -2.83
CA GLN A 55 1.53 25.16 -2.81
C GLN A 55 0.38 26.13 -2.58
N TRP A 56 0.41 26.83 -1.45
CA TRP A 56 -0.54 27.87 -1.11
C TRP A 56 -0.23 29.16 -1.87
N ILE A 57 -1.22 29.73 -2.52
CA ILE A 57 -1.14 31.01 -3.24
C ILE A 57 -2.03 32.07 -2.58
N ASP A 58 -1.58 33.30 -2.63
CA ASP A 58 -2.34 34.48 -2.22
C ASP A 58 -3.16 34.96 -3.44
N ASN A 59 -4.48 34.93 -3.36
CA ASN A 59 -5.36 35.41 -4.43
C ASN A 59 -5.83 36.87 -4.21
N GLY A 60 -5.30 37.55 -3.19
CA GLY A 60 -5.62 38.95 -2.81
C GLY A 60 -6.76 39.10 -1.79
N GLU A 61 -7.55 38.02 -1.55
CA GLU A 61 -8.59 37.95 -0.51
C GLU A 61 -8.24 36.88 0.53
N ASN A 62 -7.70 35.75 0.09
CA ASN A 62 -7.38 34.59 0.92
C ASN A 62 -6.12 33.89 0.40
N TYR A 63 -5.56 33.02 1.21
CA TYR A 63 -4.60 31.99 0.80
C TYR A 63 -5.37 30.73 0.43
N GLU A 64 -5.05 30.14 -0.72
CA GLU A 64 -5.72 28.92 -1.17
C GLU A 64 -4.76 27.95 -1.85
N PHE A 65 -5.12 26.68 -1.89
CA PHE A 65 -4.53 25.70 -2.79
C PHE A 65 -5.62 24.91 -3.51
N GLU A 66 -5.28 24.41 -4.67
CA GLU A 66 -6.13 23.53 -5.45
C GLU A 66 -5.34 22.30 -5.88
N GLY A 67 -5.96 21.12 -5.70
CA GLY A 67 -5.38 19.85 -6.11
C GLY A 67 -6.40 18.91 -6.76
N VAL A 68 -5.87 17.90 -7.44
CA VAL A 68 -6.65 16.81 -8.02
C VAL A 68 -6.20 15.49 -7.39
N VAL A 69 -7.17 14.71 -6.93
CA VAL A 69 -6.99 13.32 -6.49
C VAL A 69 -7.54 12.41 -7.57
N ASP A 70 -6.73 11.48 -8.04
CA ASP A 70 -7.09 10.47 -9.05
C ASP A 70 -6.81 9.09 -8.45
N VAL A 71 -7.87 8.37 -8.10
CA VAL A 71 -7.78 6.99 -7.56
C VAL A 71 -8.21 6.02 -8.63
N ARG A 72 -7.32 5.11 -9.01
CA ARG A 72 -7.54 4.09 -10.04
C ARG A 72 -7.39 2.70 -9.46
N VAL A 73 -8.20 1.80 -9.98
CA VAL A 73 -8.15 0.37 -9.66
C VAL A 73 -7.88 -0.42 -10.93
N PHE A 74 -6.86 -1.26 -10.86
CA PHE A 74 -6.49 -2.18 -11.94
C PHE A 74 -6.72 -3.61 -11.44
N ILE A 75 -7.45 -4.41 -12.21
CA ILE A 75 -7.65 -5.84 -11.94
C ILE A 75 -6.98 -6.61 -13.07
N ASN A 76 -6.01 -7.46 -12.72
CA ASN A 76 -5.23 -8.24 -13.68
C ASN A 76 -4.55 -7.36 -14.75
N GLY A 77 -4.09 -6.17 -14.36
CA GLY A 77 -3.42 -5.20 -15.25
C GLY A 77 -4.35 -4.34 -16.10
N ASN A 78 -5.67 -4.59 -16.08
CA ASN A 78 -6.64 -3.78 -16.82
C ASN A 78 -7.30 -2.75 -15.89
N SER A 79 -7.54 -1.54 -16.40
CA SER A 79 -8.28 -0.52 -15.66
C SER A 79 -9.71 -1.02 -15.40
N ALA A 80 -10.08 -1.09 -14.13
CA ALA A 80 -11.37 -1.60 -13.67
C ALA A 80 -12.29 -0.49 -13.16
N ALA A 81 -11.74 0.52 -12.48
CA ALA A 81 -12.50 1.63 -11.93
C ALA A 81 -11.60 2.85 -11.71
N GLN A 82 -12.21 4.02 -11.66
CA GLN A 82 -11.53 5.29 -11.39
C GLN A 82 -12.48 6.22 -10.65
N ASP A 83 -11.92 7.03 -9.75
CA ASP A 83 -12.57 8.13 -9.08
C ASP A 83 -11.65 9.35 -9.11
N VAL A 84 -12.13 10.48 -9.65
CA VAL A 84 -11.35 11.71 -9.79
C VAL A 84 -12.12 12.87 -9.21
N PHE A 85 -11.52 13.57 -8.28
CA PHE A 85 -12.14 14.74 -7.67
C PHE A 85 -11.12 15.83 -7.36
N ARG A 86 -11.63 17.05 -7.21
CA ARG A 86 -10.82 18.22 -6.82
C ARG A 86 -10.87 18.40 -5.31
N ILE A 87 -9.78 18.87 -4.78
CA ILE A 87 -9.68 19.42 -3.42
C ILE A 87 -9.31 20.90 -3.54
N LEU A 88 -10.08 21.72 -2.82
CA LEU A 88 -9.85 23.15 -2.69
C LEU A 88 -9.90 23.47 -1.20
N GLU A 89 -8.94 24.24 -0.73
CA GLU A 89 -8.97 24.78 0.63
C GLU A 89 -8.53 26.23 0.63
N SER A 90 -9.14 27.02 1.49
CA SER A 90 -8.84 28.43 1.65
C SER A 90 -8.65 28.80 3.12
N ALA A 91 -7.79 29.76 3.39
CA ALA A 91 -7.53 30.34 4.70
C ALA A 91 -7.42 31.86 4.59
N ILE A 92 -7.95 32.59 5.58
CA ILE A 92 -7.90 34.07 5.59
C ILE A 92 -6.44 34.54 5.71
N ASP A 93 -5.68 33.92 6.60
CA ASP A 93 -4.28 34.20 6.80
C ASP A 93 -3.39 33.13 6.15
N ARG A 94 -2.13 33.45 5.89
CA ARG A 94 -1.16 32.50 5.37
C ARG A 94 -0.97 31.35 6.37
N PRO A 95 -1.31 30.11 6.02
CA PRO A 95 -1.19 28.98 6.93
C PRO A 95 0.23 28.79 7.41
N GLY A 96 0.38 28.70 8.73
CA GLY A 96 1.66 28.44 9.39
C GLY A 96 2.14 27.00 9.17
N PRO A 97 3.39 26.67 9.56
CA PRO A 97 3.93 25.32 9.42
C PRO A 97 3.08 24.24 10.11
N ALA A 98 2.53 24.54 11.29
CA ALA A 98 1.69 23.61 12.04
C ALA A 98 0.35 23.30 11.32
N GLU A 99 -0.31 24.33 10.76
CA GLU A 99 -1.56 24.18 10.03
C GLU A 99 -1.37 23.37 8.74
N ARG A 100 -0.26 23.58 8.04
CA ARG A 100 0.09 22.83 6.83
C ARG A 100 0.42 21.37 7.10
N GLN A 101 0.82 21.01 8.33
CA GLN A 101 1.04 19.60 8.74
C GLN A 101 -0.25 18.84 9.01
N ILE A 102 -1.40 19.52 9.11
CA ILE A 102 -2.70 18.88 9.23
C ILE A 102 -2.97 18.11 7.93
N SER A 103 -3.45 16.88 8.08
CA SER A 103 -3.84 16.04 6.94
C SER A 103 -5.34 16.08 6.73
N MET A 104 -5.76 16.07 5.48
CA MET A 104 -7.15 15.88 5.07
C MET A 104 -7.45 14.40 4.91
N VAL A 105 -8.66 13.98 5.32
CA VAL A 105 -9.14 12.63 5.06
C VAL A 105 -10.02 12.64 3.81
N GLN A 106 -9.70 11.80 2.84
CA GLN A 106 -10.47 11.61 1.62
C GLN A 106 -10.79 10.14 1.43
N GLN A 107 -11.92 9.84 0.78
CA GLN A 107 -12.40 8.47 0.60
C GLN A 107 -12.95 8.26 -0.81
N SER A 108 -12.53 7.15 -1.45
CA SER A 108 -13.12 6.63 -2.68
C SER A 108 -13.69 5.23 -2.44
N ARG A 109 -14.79 4.89 -3.13
CA ARG A 109 -15.48 3.61 -2.97
C ARG A 109 -15.67 2.94 -4.33
N PHE A 110 -15.36 1.65 -4.40
CA PHE A 110 -15.44 0.86 -5.62
C PHE A 110 -16.15 -0.46 -5.36
N ILE A 111 -17.05 -0.85 -6.25
CA ILE A 111 -17.69 -2.18 -6.23
C ILE A 111 -16.91 -3.06 -7.19
N LEU A 112 -16.24 -4.07 -6.66
CA LEU A 112 -15.27 -4.89 -7.38
C LEU A 112 -15.61 -6.38 -7.28
N THR A 113 -15.24 -7.13 -8.32
CA THR A 113 -15.25 -8.59 -8.31
C THR A 113 -13.98 -9.12 -7.65
N LYS A 114 -14.01 -10.37 -7.17
CA LYS A 114 -12.83 -11.04 -6.60
C LYS A 114 -11.66 -11.06 -7.59
N GLY A 115 -10.45 -10.90 -7.08
CA GLY A 115 -9.22 -10.96 -7.88
C GLY A 115 -8.07 -10.18 -7.28
N SER A 116 -6.91 -10.23 -7.93
CA SER A 116 -5.77 -9.38 -7.56
C SER A 116 -5.98 -7.98 -8.13
N ALA A 117 -5.95 -6.98 -7.27
CA ALA A 117 -6.15 -5.59 -7.64
C ALA A 117 -4.95 -4.72 -7.22
N VAL A 118 -4.59 -3.76 -8.07
CA VAL A 118 -3.67 -2.68 -7.76
C VAL A 118 -4.48 -1.40 -7.62
N PHE A 119 -4.46 -0.81 -6.45
CA PHE A 119 -5.00 0.52 -6.19
C PHE A 119 -3.87 1.53 -6.35
N SER A 120 -4.10 2.56 -7.15
CA SER A 120 -3.15 3.65 -7.37
C SER A 120 -3.84 4.97 -7.07
N ALA A 121 -3.26 5.78 -6.19
CA ALA A 121 -3.71 7.13 -5.93
C ALA A 121 -2.66 8.12 -6.39
N ALA A 122 -3.05 9.11 -7.18
CA ALA A 122 -2.21 10.22 -7.62
C ALA A 122 -2.81 11.53 -7.10
N ILE A 123 -1.98 12.34 -6.44
CA ILE A 123 -2.33 13.66 -5.93
C ILE A 123 -1.52 14.68 -6.71
N THR A 124 -2.20 15.54 -7.45
CA THR A 124 -1.60 16.60 -8.24
C THR A 124 -1.87 17.94 -7.61
N ASP A 125 -0.84 18.68 -7.25
CA ASP A 125 -0.93 20.10 -6.94
C ASP A 125 -1.10 20.89 -8.23
N LEU A 126 -2.18 21.64 -8.38
CA LEU A 126 -2.47 22.38 -9.60
C LEU A 126 -1.64 23.66 -9.76
N VAL A 127 -0.96 24.11 -8.72
CA VAL A 127 -0.05 25.27 -8.78
C VAL A 127 1.33 24.84 -9.25
N SER A 128 2.00 23.98 -8.48
CA SER A 128 3.37 23.53 -8.78
C SER A 128 3.44 22.44 -9.86
N LYS A 129 2.31 21.82 -10.21
CA LYS A 129 2.19 20.66 -11.11
C LYS A 129 2.89 19.40 -10.59
N HIS A 130 3.34 19.39 -9.34
CA HIS A 130 3.89 18.20 -8.73
C HIS A 130 2.82 17.12 -8.60
N VAL A 131 3.22 15.86 -8.86
CA VAL A 131 2.37 14.68 -8.72
C VAL A 131 3.00 13.74 -7.69
N HIS A 132 2.26 13.44 -6.64
CA HIS A 132 2.60 12.45 -5.64
C HIS A 132 1.78 11.19 -5.87
N MET A 133 2.39 10.02 -5.77
CA MET A 133 1.70 8.74 -6.03
C MET A 133 1.93 7.75 -4.90
N ALA A 134 0.91 6.94 -4.65
CA ALA A 134 0.99 5.75 -3.81
C ALA A 134 0.23 4.60 -4.46
N THR A 135 0.69 3.37 -4.25
CA THR A 135 0.00 2.16 -4.73
C THR A 135 -0.16 1.14 -3.61
N LYS A 136 -1.19 0.31 -3.75
CA LYS A 136 -1.42 -0.81 -2.85
C LYS A 136 -1.94 -2.02 -3.62
N ASN A 137 -1.28 -3.17 -3.43
CA ASN A 137 -1.72 -4.45 -3.97
C ASN A 137 -2.67 -5.10 -2.96
N VAL A 138 -3.86 -5.47 -3.40
CA VAL A 138 -4.90 -6.05 -2.55
C VAL A 138 -5.54 -7.23 -3.29
N ILE A 139 -5.75 -8.33 -2.58
CA ILE A 139 -6.58 -9.42 -3.08
C ILE A 139 -8.02 -9.13 -2.67
N ILE A 140 -8.87 -8.86 -3.65
CA ILE A 140 -10.30 -8.67 -3.44
C ILE A 140 -10.91 -10.04 -3.15
N ARG A 141 -11.46 -10.19 -1.96
CA ARG A 141 -12.16 -11.39 -1.51
C ARG A 141 -13.67 -11.24 -1.72
N THR A 142 -14.39 -12.33 -1.82
CA THR A 142 -15.85 -12.31 -1.77
C THR A 142 -16.29 -12.24 -0.31
N ILE A 143 -17.21 -11.34 0.00
CA ILE A 143 -17.88 -11.23 1.30
C ILE A 143 -19.38 -11.36 1.03
N ASP A 144 -19.97 -12.49 1.37
CA ASP A 144 -21.40 -12.77 1.18
C ASP A 144 -22.05 -13.21 2.50
N ASP A 145 -23.36 -13.37 2.48
CA ASP A 145 -24.17 -13.68 3.65
C ASP A 145 -24.43 -15.18 3.84
N SER A 146 -23.88 -16.04 2.98
CA SER A 146 -24.11 -17.49 3.05
C SER A 146 -23.37 -18.14 4.21
N TYR A 147 -22.42 -17.45 4.81
CA TYR A 147 -21.65 -17.87 5.97
C TYR A 147 -21.22 -16.68 6.83
N LEU A 148 -20.89 -16.95 8.09
CA LEU A 148 -20.40 -15.93 9.01
C LEU A 148 -19.10 -15.32 8.47
N ALA A 149 -19.11 -14.02 8.23
CA ALA A 149 -17.98 -13.27 7.68
C ALA A 149 -17.83 -11.91 8.37
N THR A 150 -16.65 -11.28 8.20
CA THR A 150 -16.39 -9.92 8.66
C THR A 150 -15.88 -9.06 7.51
N SER A 151 -16.12 -7.75 7.58
CA SER A 151 -15.34 -6.78 6.82
C SER A 151 -13.88 -6.79 7.26
N ASP A 152 -13.03 -6.04 6.55
CA ASP A 152 -11.73 -5.67 7.10
C ASP A 152 -11.89 -4.85 8.38
N LEU A 153 -10.89 -4.95 9.27
CA LEU A 153 -10.84 -4.19 10.50
C LEU A 153 -10.22 -2.81 10.22
N LEU A 154 -11.06 -1.78 10.20
CA LEU A 154 -10.64 -0.40 9.99
C LEU A 154 -10.13 0.19 11.31
N VAL A 155 -8.90 0.72 11.33
CA VAL A 155 -8.35 1.42 12.49
C VAL A 155 -8.47 2.93 12.31
N CYS A 156 -8.87 3.62 13.39
CA CYS A 156 -9.24 5.03 13.41
C CYS A 156 -8.59 5.75 14.58
N THR A 157 -8.42 7.06 14.46
CA THR A 157 -8.01 7.94 15.57
C THR A 157 -9.20 8.49 16.33
N PHE A 158 -10.39 8.49 15.71
CA PHE A 158 -11.65 8.89 16.30
C PHE A 158 -12.78 7.96 15.85
N LEU A 159 -13.71 7.63 16.75
CA LEU A 159 -14.92 6.88 16.46
C LEU A 159 -15.99 7.24 17.46
N LYS A 160 -17.21 7.57 16.97
CA LYS A 160 -18.38 7.88 17.81
C LYS A 160 -19.63 7.27 17.18
N GLY A 161 -20.51 6.72 18.01
CA GLY A 161 -21.77 6.10 17.60
C GLY A 161 -22.88 7.13 17.34
N GLU A 162 -22.57 8.17 16.61
CA GLU A 162 -23.53 9.17 16.08
C GLU A 162 -23.01 9.74 14.76
N GLN A 163 -23.88 10.29 13.94
CA GLN A 163 -23.47 10.96 12.71
C GLN A 163 -23.15 12.42 13.00
N LEU A 164 -21.91 12.81 12.79
CA LEU A 164 -21.44 14.17 12.87
C LEU A 164 -21.13 14.70 11.47
N VAL A 165 -21.23 16.02 11.30
CA VAL A 165 -20.71 16.70 10.12
C VAL A 165 -19.32 17.18 10.45
N ASP A 166 -18.31 16.47 9.92
CA ASP A 166 -16.88 16.79 10.10
C ASP A 166 -16.16 16.46 8.79
N GLU A 167 -15.48 17.45 8.24
CA GLU A 167 -14.78 17.33 6.95
C GLU A 167 -13.64 16.30 6.95
N ASN A 168 -13.09 16.00 8.13
CA ASN A 168 -11.99 15.03 8.32
C ASN A 168 -12.48 13.66 8.79
N SER A 169 -13.78 13.42 8.76
CA SER A 169 -14.39 12.17 9.20
C SER A 169 -15.33 11.59 8.15
N ILE A 170 -15.50 10.29 8.23
CA ILE A 170 -16.45 9.54 7.39
C ILE A 170 -17.60 9.01 8.23
N ASN A 171 -18.77 8.92 7.62
CA ASN A 171 -19.95 8.35 8.24
C ASN A 171 -20.29 6.98 7.64
N ARG A 172 -20.48 5.96 8.51
CA ARG A 172 -20.87 4.61 8.10
C ARG A 172 -21.69 3.92 9.19
N ASN A 173 -22.85 3.37 8.82
CA ASN A 173 -23.75 2.62 9.72
C ASN A 173 -24.04 3.34 11.06
N GLY A 174 -24.27 4.65 11.03
CA GLY A 174 -24.55 5.43 12.23
C GLY A 174 -23.32 5.84 13.05
N TYR A 175 -22.13 5.51 12.61
CA TYR A 175 -20.88 5.92 13.24
C TYR A 175 -20.17 7.00 12.43
N THR A 176 -19.57 7.96 13.13
CA THR A 176 -18.59 8.90 12.58
C THR A 176 -17.21 8.47 13.01
N MET A 177 -16.27 8.40 12.07
CA MET A 177 -14.91 7.94 12.33
C MET A 177 -13.87 8.67 11.48
N THR A 178 -12.69 8.89 12.05
CA THR A 178 -11.51 9.39 11.33
C THR A 178 -10.55 8.24 11.10
N PRO A 179 -10.49 7.64 9.88
CA PRO A 179 -9.57 6.58 9.57
C PRO A 179 -8.12 6.97 9.80
N ASN A 180 -7.30 6.00 10.16
CA ASN A 180 -5.84 6.14 10.22
C ASN A 180 -5.18 5.22 9.17
N PRO A 181 -5.06 5.64 7.91
CA PRO A 181 -4.48 4.83 6.85
C PRO A 181 -3.04 4.38 7.10
N SER A 182 -2.24 5.19 7.81
CA SER A 182 -0.86 4.82 8.18
C SER A 182 -0.80 3.63 9.14
N GLY A 183 -1.86 3.44 9.95
CA GLY A 183 -1.83 2.47 11.03
C GLY A 183 -0.83 2.80 12.15
N VAL A 184 -0.27 4.01 12.18
CA VAL A 184 0.70 4.45 13.21
C VAL A 184 -0.02 5.20 14.31
N PHE A 185 0.18 4.76 15.55
CA PHE A 185 -0.40 5.32 16.77
C PHE A 185 0.70 5.65 17.77
N GLY A 186 0.37 6.38 18.85
CA GLY A 186 1.29 6.74 19.92
C GLY A 186 1.18 8.21 20.32
N LEU A 187 2.30 8.90 20.51
CA LEU A 187 2.33 10.31 20.84
C LEU A 187 1.58 11.13 19.76
N GLY A 188 0.62 11.95 20.16
CA GLY A 188 -0.25 12.70 19.25
C GLY A 188 -1.47 11.90 18.72
N ARG A 189 -1.42 10.55 18.75
CA ARG A 189 -2.54 9.66 18.39
C ARG A 189 -2.65 8.52 19.39
N PRO A 190 -2.93 8.81 20.69
CA PRO A 190 -2.85 7.82 21.76
C PRO A 190 -4.00 6.82 21.76
N MET A 191 -5.11 7.14 21.12
CA MET A 191 -6.30 6.28 21.07
C MET A 191 -6.37 5.56 19.73
N LEU A 192 -6.45 4.23 19.80
CA LEU A 192 -6.82 3.39 18.67
C LEU A 192 -8.26 3.00 18.83
N TYR A 193 -9.05 3.28 17.78
CA TYR A 193 -10.39 2.74 17.62
C TYR A 193 -10.38 1.75 16.45
N ALA A 194 -11.14 0.66 16.58
CA ALA A 194 -11.33 -0.33 15.54
C ALA A 194 -12.81 -0.43 15.19
N TYR A 195 -13.11 -0.58 13.90
CA TYR A 195 -14.45 -0.75 13.35
C TYR A 195 -14.46 -1.92 12.38
N SER A 196 -15.45 -2.81 12.51
CA SER A 196 -15.69 -3.89 11.56
C SER A 196 -17.19 -4.19 11.48
N GLU A 197 -17.60 -4.71 10.32
CA GLU A 197 -18.97 -5.21 10.11
C GLU A 197 -18.96 -6.73 10.12
N VAL A 198 -19.94 -7.32 10.78
CA VAL A 198 -20.18 -8.77 10.84
C VAL A 198 -21.36 -9.09 9.94
N TYR A 199 -21.26 -10.11 9.12
CA TYR A 199 -22.26 -10.54 8.14
C TYR A 199 -22.57 -12.03 8.27
N GLY A 200 -23.70 -12.45 7.74
CA GLY A 200 -24.12 -13.84 7.75
C GLY A 200 -24.50 -14.37 9.14
N LEU A 201 -24.87 -13.46 10.06
CA LEU A 201 -25.54 -13.84 11.30
C LEU A 201 -26.92 -14.38 10.96
N GLN A 202 -27.33 -15.48 11.58
CA GLN A 202 -28.69 -15.98 11.39
C GLN A 202 -29.67 -15.06 12.16
N ASP A 203 -30.78 -14.67 11.52
CA ASP A 203 -31.84 -13.89 12.18
C ASP A 203 -32.76 -14.82 12.98
N ASP A 204 -32.19 -15.45 14.01
CA ASP A 204 -32.85 -16.43 14.89
C ASP A 204 -33.18 -15.85 16.28
N GLY A 205 -32.88 -14.55 16.49
CA GLY A 205 -33.03 -13.88 17.77
C GLY A 205 -32.05 -14.31 18.84
N GLY A 206 -31.04 -15.10 18.48
CA GLY A 206 -29.96 -15.59 19.35
C GLY A 206 -28.85 -14.55 19.61
N THR A 207 -27.69 -15.08 19.97
CA THR A 207 -26.51 -14.28 20.31
C THR A 207 -25.31 -14.65 19.43
N TYR A 208 -24.34 -13.76 19.41
CA TYR A 208 -22.98 -14.03 18.93
C TYR A 208 -21.97 -13.50 19.94
N THR A 209 -20.80 -14.07 19.92
CA THR A 209 -19.68 -13.71 20.80
C THR A 209 -18.57 -13.06 20.01
N ALA A 210 -18.12 -11.87 20.45
CA ALA A 210 -16.98 -11.15 19.88
C ALA A 210 -15.82 -11.11 20.87
N ASN A 211 -14.61 -11.40 20.39
CA ASN A 211 -13.36 -11.27 21.13
C ASN A 211 -12.38 -10.39 20.36
N TYR A 212 -11.69 -9.52 21.08
CA TYR A 212 -10.56 -8.76 20.56
C TYR A 212 -9.28 -9.23 21.23
N ILE A 213 -8.31 -9.66 20.42
CA ILE A 213 -7.03 -10.18 20.93
C ILE A 213 -5.92 -9.35 20.31
N LEU A 214 -5.04 -8.84 21.16
CA LEU A 214 -3.85 -8.11 20.73
C LEU A 214 -2.62 -8.99 20.86
N PHE A 215 -1.89 -9.12 19.76
CA PHE A 215 -0.61 -9.81 19.70
C PHE A 215 0.53 -8.82 19.43
N GLU A 216 1.66 -9.04 20.10
CA GLU A 216 2.92 -8.40 19.71
C GLU A 216 3.53 -9.12 18.49
N ARG A 217 4.62 -8.55 17.93
CA ARG A 217 5.32 -9.10 16.76
C ARG A 217 5.72 -10.57 16.90
N SER A 218 6.11 -10.99 18.10
CA SER A 218 6.48 -12.39 18.40
C SER A 218 5.31 -13.38 18.29
N GLY A 219 4.09 -12.89 18.15
CA GLY A 219 2.86 -13.68 18.22
C GLY A 219 2.36 -13.91 19.64
N LYS A 220 3.05 -13.38 20.66
CA LYS A 220 2.60 -13.47 22.04
C LYS A 220 1.40 -12.56 22.26
N GLU A 221 0.38 -13.08 22.93
CA GLU A 221 -0.77 -12.30 23.36
C GLU A 221 -0.38 -11.25 24.39
N VAL A 222 -0.80 -10.01 24.15
CA VAL A 222 -0.59 -8.86 25.05
C VAL A 222 -1.80 -8.66 25.94
N PHE A 223 -2.98 -8.69 25.35
CA PHE A 223 -4.25 -8.66 26.06
C PHE A 223 -5.38 -9.26 25.22
N GLN A 224 -6.46 -9.62 25.91
CA GLN A 224 -7.76 -9.97 25.33
C GLN A 224 -8.84 -9.05 25.92
N ARG A 225 -9.77 -8.63 25.08
CA ARG A 225 -11.01 -7.93 25.47
C ARG A 225 -12.20 -8.74 25.00
N GLY A 226 -13.03 -9.14 25.95
CA GLY A 226 -14.15 -10.06 25.75
C GLY A 226 -14.00 -11.32 26.61
N PRO A 227 -14.82 -12.36 26.40
CA PRO A 227 -15.89 -12.45 25.39
C PRO A 227 -17.01 -11.45 25.61
N PHE A 228 -17.43 -10.77 24.55
CA PHE A 228 -18.61 -9.91 24.57
C PHE A 228 -19.77 -10.66 23.91
N VAL A 229 -20.72 -11.16 24.71
CA VAL A 229 -21.94 -11.79 24.20
C VAL A 229 -22.91 -10.70 23.80
N ARG A 230 -23.35 -10.71 22.55
CA ARG A 230 -24.23 -9.70 21.97
C ARG A 230 -25.48 -10.36 21.39
N LYS A 231 -26.62 -9.71 21.53
CA LYS A 231 -27.84 -10.11 20.83
C LYS A 231 -27.71 -9.78 19.35
N LYS A 232 -28.10 -10.70 18.48
CA LYS A 232 -28.12 -10.48 17.03
C LYS A 232 -29.16 -9.41 16.69
N PRO A 233 -28.75 -8.32 16.00
CA PRO A 233 -29.72 -7.28 15.58
C PRO A 233 -30.41 -7.63 14.26
N GLY A 234 -30.06 -8.74 13.64
CA GLY A 234 -30.48 -9.25 12.33
C GLY A 234 -29.30 -9.98 11.67
N GLU A 235 -29.28 -10.05 10.34
CA GLU A 235 -28.26 -10.75 9.56
C GLU A 235 -26.85 -10.08 9.58
N SER A 236 -26.75 -8.86 10.11
CA SER A 236 -25.47 -8.17 10.22
C SER A 236 -25.39 -7.31 11.48
N SER A 237 -24.18 -7.04 11.92
CA SER A 237 -23.90 -6.18 13.09
C SER A 237 -22.63 -5.36 12.87
N VAL A 238 -22.41 -4.39 13.76
CA VAL A 238 -21.18 -3.60 13.81
C VAL A 238 -20.44 -3.89 15.11
N GLU A 239 -19.17 -4.18 14.99
CA GLU A 239 -18.24 -4.36 16.10
C GLU A 239 -17.26 -3.20 16.20
N THR A 240 -17.10 -2.67 17.41
CA THR A 240 -16.19 -1.56 17.69
C THR A 240 -15.40 -1.79 18.96
N LEU A 241 -14.13 -1.36 18.94
CA LEU A 241 -13.24 -1.38 20.10
C LEU A 241 -12.50 -0.03 20.18
N GLY A 242 -12.25 0.44 21.39
CA GLY A 242 -11.36 1.59 21.65
C GLY A 242 -10.42 1.31 22.81
N PHE A 243 -9.14 1.62 22.66
CA PHE A 243 -8.16 1.53 23.74
C PHE A 243 -7.00 2.49 23.54
N ASN A 244 -6.33 2.83 24.67
CA ASN A 244 -5.16 3.68 24.68
C ASN A 244 -3.89 2.84 24.44
N VAL A 245 -3.13 3.17 23.40
CA VAL A 245 -1.90 2.45 23.02
C VAL A 245 -0.69 2.91 23.82
N MET A 246 -0.78 3.98 24.62
CA MET A 246 0.36 4.49 25.37
C MET A 246 0.90 3.52 26.43
N GLY A 247 0.11 2.54 26.84
CA GLY A 247 0.55 1.45 27.72
C GLY A 247 1.39 0.38 27.03
N LEU A 248 1.37 0.32 25.70
CA LEU A 248 2.14 -0.65 24.90
C LEU A 248 3.58 -0.16 24.73
N LEU A 249 4.51 -1.07 24.47
CA LEU A 249 5.87 -0.71 24.04
C LEU A 249 5.84 -0.22 22.58
N ALA A 250 6.89 0.50 22.16
CA ALA A 250 7.05 0.82 20.74
C ALA A 250 7.24 -0.46 19.94
N GLY A 251 6.57 -0.57 18.77
CA GLY A 251 6.68 -1.76 17.91
C GLY A 251 5.43 -2.07 17.10
N ARG A 252 5.50 -3.19 16.38
CA ARG A 252 4.41 -3.73 15.54
C ARG A 252 3.49 -4.59 16.41
N TYR A 253 2.19 -4.42 16.21
CA TYR A 253 1.13 -5.17 16.86
C TYR A 253 0.12 -5.65 15.83
N ARG A 254 -0.59 -6.74 16.16
CA ARG A 254 -1.68 -7.28 15.37
C ARG A 254 -2.92 -7.39 16.27
N LEU A 255 -3.95 -6.65 15.91
CA LEU A 255 -5.27 -6.72 16.54
C LEU A 255 -6.13 -7.72 15.76
N ARG A 256 -6.68 -8.72 16.45
CA ARG A 256 -7.63 -9.69 15.92
C ARG A 256 -9.01 -9.43 16.48
N LEU A 257 -10.01 -9.43 15.62
CA LEU A 257 -11.41 -9.61 15.99
C LEU A 257 -11.80 -11.04 15.64
N GLU A 258 -12.24 -11.81 16.64
CA GLU A 258 -12.86 -13.13 16.47
C GLU A 258 -14.35 -13.01 16.73
N VAL A 259 -15.18 -13.63 15.88
CA VAL A 259 -16.62 -13.68 16.01
C VAL A 259 -17.10 -15.11 15.93
N ILE A 260 -17.98 -15.49 16.84
CA ILE A 260 -18.61 -16.80 16.93
C ILE A 260 -20.12 -16.60 16.95
N ASP A 261 -20.83 -17.22 16.03
CA ASP A 261 -22.28 -17.33 16.11
C ASP A 261 -22.64 -18.41 17.10
N ASP A 262 -23.27 -18.06 18.22
CA ASP A 262 -23.47 -18.98 19.35
C ASP A 262 -24.49 -20.09 19.07
N GLN A 263 -25.32 -19.95 18.04
CA GLN A 263 -26.32 -20.95 17.64
C GLN A 263 -25.79 -21.91 16.58
N SER A 264 -25.06 -21.42 15.58
CA SER A 264 -24.52 -22.22 14.50
C SER A 264 -23.10 -22.74 14.76
N ASP A 265 -22.43 -22.25 15.80
CA ASP A 265 -21.01 -22.49 16.14
C ASP A 265 -20.04 -22.11 14.98
N GLN A 266 -20.51 -21.34 14.01
CA GLN A 266 -19.66 -20.79 12.98
C GLN A 266 -18.71 -19.76 13.57
N LYS A 267 -17.46 -19.76 13.09
CA LYS A 267 -16.40 -18.87 13.59
C LYS A 267 -15.70 -18.18 12.43
N THR A 268 -15.40 -16.93 12.63
CA THR A 268 -14.58 -16.13 11.70
C THR A 268 -13.64 -15.22 12.47
N PHE A 269 -12.59 -14.76 11.83
CA PHE A 269 -11.72 -13.74 12.40
C PHE A 269 -11.16 -12.83 11.30
N ILE A 270 -10.74 -11.65 11.71
CA ILE A 270 -10.01 -10.69 10.89
C ILE A 270 -8.87 -10.07 11.69
N ASP A 271 -7.72 -9.94 11.06
CA ASP A 271 -6.52 -9.36 11.65
C ASP A 271 -6.24 -7.97 11.04
N ARG A 272 -5.76 -7.06 11.87
CA ARG A 272 -5.22 -5.77 11.45
C ARG A 272 -3.93 -5.47 12.17
N GLU A 273 -2.88 -5.21 11.41
CA GLU A 273 -1.63 -4.71 11.97
C GLU A 273 -1.67 -3.20 12.18
N PHE A 274 -0.94 -2.76 13.19
CA PHE A 274 -0.68 -1.35 13.47
C PHE A 274 0.66 -1.20 14.21
N PHE A 275 1.13 0.05 14.28
CA PHE A 275 2.40 0.40 14.93
C PHE A 275 2.17 1.34 16.09
N VAL A 276 2.97 1.15 17.15
CA VAL A 276 3.03 2.08 18.27
C VAL A 276 4.39 2.76 18.25
N VAL A 277 4.37 4.10 18.22
CA VAL A 277 5.55 4.95 18.33
C VAL A 277 5.50 5.75 19.63
N LYS A 278 6.63 5.87 20.33
CA LYS A 278 6.71 6.57 21.62
C LYS A 278 7.25 7.99 21.49
N GLU A 279 8.04 8.22 20.48
CA GLU A 279 8.60 9.53 20.18
C GLU A 279 8.15 9.92 18.76
N GLN A 280 7.63 11.14 18.63
CA GLN A 280 7.47 11.75 17.31
C GLN A 280 8.75 12.48 16.99
N SER A 281 9.56 11.89 16.14
CA SER A 281 10.60 12.63 15.45
C SER A 281 9.99 13.30 14.22
N THR A 282 10.26 14.60 14.05
CA THR A 282 9.98 15.31 12.79
C THR A 282 11.12 15.13 11.79
N ASP A 283 12.15 14.39 12.17
CA ASP A 283 13.33 14.08 11.39
C ASP A 283 13.08 12.77 10.60
N PHE A 284 13.27 12.82 9.29
CA PHE A 284 13.14 11.69 8.40
C PHE A 284 13.99 10.49 8.86
N ASN A 285 15.25 10.70 9.21
CA ASN A 285 16.19 9.63 9.58
C ASN A 285 15.72 8.83 10.80
N ASN A 286 15.20 9.51 11.82
CA ASN A 286 14.68 8.84 13.01
C ASN A 286 13.42 8.05 12.71
N ASN A 287 12.46 8.63 11.96
CA ASN A 287 11.25 7.94 11.54
C ASN A 287 11.58 6.76 10.65
N PHE A 288 12.50 6.93 9.70
CA PHE A 288 12.92 5.91 8.77
C PHE A 288 13.62 4.74 9.47
N THR A 289 14.52 5.03 10.44
CA THR A 289 15.14 4.00 11.29
C THR A 289 14.10 3.15 12.01
N MET A 290 13.09 3.79 12.63
CA MET A 290 12.02 3.07 13.33
C MET A 290 11.20 2.17 12.39
N ILE A 291 10.94 2.66 11.18
CA ILE A 291 10.21 1.92 10.16
C ILE A 291 11.01 0.71 9.69
N LEU A 292 12.29 0.87 9.36
CA LEU A 292 13.17 -0.22 8.95
C LEU A 292 13.33 -1.27 10.05
N ASP A 293 13.42 -0.84 11.31
CA ASP A 293 13.50 -1.76 12.46
C ASP A 293 12.20 -2.53 12.68
N ALA A 294 11.06 -1.92 12.38
CA ALA A 294 9.75 -2.56 12.49
C ALA A 294 9.43 -3.53 11.34
N MET A 295 10.15 -3.49 10.20
CA MET A 295 9.98 -4.41 9.08
C MET A 295 10.27 -5.86 9.47
N GLU A 296 9.51 -6.81 8.88
CA GLU A 296 9.89 -8.22 8.88
C GLU A 296 11.14 -8.44 8.00
N ASN A 297 11.83 -9.57 8.20
CA ASN A 297 13.06 -9.83 7.45
C ASN A 297 12.82 -9.90 5.93
N ASP A 298 11.68 -10.42 5.51
CA ASP A 298 11.32 -10.49 4.09
C ASP A 298 10.95 -9.12 3.53
N GLU A 299 10.26 -8.27 4.29
CA GLU A 299 9.94 -6.88 3.93
C GLU A 299 11.23 -6.06 3.79
N LEU A 300 12.15 -6.19 4.75
CA LEU A 300 13.45 -5.49 4.69
C LEU A 300 14.27 -5.97 3.49
N ARG A 301 14.24 -7.27 3.17
CA ARG A 301 14.91 -7.82 1.99
C ARG A 301 14.32 -7.26 0.71
N ASP A 302 12.99 -7.30 0.54
CA ASP A 302 12.30 -6.73 -0.60
C ASP A 302 12.62 -5.25 -0.79
N PHE A 303 12.69 -4.49 0.31
CA PHE A 303 13.10 -3.09 0.27
C PHE A 303 14.56 -2.92 -0.16
N MET A 304 15.47 -3.72 0.39
CA MET A 304 16.89 -3.70 0.01
C MET A 304 17.08 -4.01 -1.48
N ASP A 305 16.36 -4.99 -2.03
CA ASP A 305 16.43 -5.36 -3.45
C ASP A 305 16.06 -4.16 -4.35
N ILE A 306 15.06 -3.38 -3.95
CA ILE A 306 14.67 -2.16 -4.68
C ILE A 306 15.72 -1.06 -4.55
N VAL A 307 16.22 -0.80 -3.34
CA VAL A 307 17.30 0.18 -3.12
C VAL A 307 18.56 -0.22 -3.90
N GLY A 308 18.78 -1.53 -4.04
CA GLY A 308 19.87 -2.10 -4.85
C GLY A 308 19.87 -1.66 -6.31
N TYR A 309 18.72 -1.25 -6.88
CA TYR A 309 18.68 -0.69 -8.24
C TYR A 309 19.52 0.59 -8.40
N PHE A 310 19.76 1.30 -7.31
CA PHE A 310 20.52 2.56 -7.28
C PHE A 310 21.95 2.40 -6.75
N MET A 311 22.29 1.19 -6.27
CA MET A 311 23.60 0.89 -5.69
C MET A 311 24.56 0.31 -6.73
N SER A 312 25.84 0.51 -6.51
CA SER A 312 26.85 -0.32 -7.16
C SER A 312 26.82 -1.75 -6.61
N ALA A 313 27.32 -2.71 -7.38
CA ALA A 313 27.38 -4.11 -6.94
C ALA A 313 28.14 -4.28 -5.61
N SER A 314 29.19 -3.48 -5.37
CA SER A 314 29.99 -3.52 -4.13
C SER A 314 29.22 -2.98 -2.92
N GLU A 315 28.49 -1.87 -3.09
CA GLU A 315 27.64 -1.31 -2.04
C GLU A 315 26.54 -2.30 -1.65
N PHE A 316 25.85 -2.86 -2.64
CA PHE A 316 24.78 -3.83 -2.40
C PHE A 316 25.30 -5.11 -1.71
N GLN A 317 26.44 -5.66 -2.12
CA GLN A 317 27.07 -6.81 -1.47
C GLN A 317 27.45 -6.51 -0.01
N THR A 318 27.89 -5.30 0.29
CA THR A 318 28.22 -4.87 1.67
C THR A 318 26.94 -4.86 2.51
N LEU A 319 25.85 -4.29 1.97
CA LEU A 319 24.55 -4.24 2.63
C LEU A 319 23.98 -5.66 2.90
N VAL A 320 24.05 -6.55 1.91
CA VAL A 320 23.54 -7.94 2.03
C VAL A 320 24.30 -8.73 3.10
N ARG A 321 25.61 -8.53 3.24
CA ARG A 321 26.46 -9.25 4.21
C ARG A 321 26.35 -8.72 5.64
N ALA A 322 25.88 -7.50 5.80
CA ALA A 322 25.73 -6.87 7.13
C ALA A 322 24.68 -7.59 7.98
N ASN A 323 24.81 -7.52 9.31
CA ASN A 323 23.74 -7.92 10.22
C ASN A 323 22.59 -6.92 10.15
N ARG A 324 21.44 -7.23 10.77
CA ARG A 324 20.23 -6.42 10.68
C ARG A 324 20.43 -4.97 11.11
N ILE A 325 21.11 -4.75 12.23
CA ILE A 325 21.33 -3.41 12.79
C ILE A 325 22.19 -2.58 11.82
N ASP A 326 23.29 -3.15 11.36
CA ASP A 326 24.19 -2.49 10.42
C ASP A 326 23.51 -2.22 9.05
N ARG A 327 22.62 -3.10 8.60
CA ARG A 327 21.79 -2.86 7.38
C ARG A 327 20.93 -1.61 7.54
N ILE A 328 20.25 -1.48 8.66
CA ILE A 328 19.39 -0.33 8.94
C ILE A 328 20.22 0.96 8.95
N VAL A 329 21.35 0.96 9.66
CA VAL A 329 22.25 2.11 9.71
C VAL A 329 22.77 2.48 8.31
N GLN A 330 23.19 1.48 7.51
CA GLN A 330 23.67 1.71 6.14
C GLN A 330 22.57 2.25 5.22
N LEU A 331 21.32 1.77 5.36
CA LEU A 331 20.19 2.27 4.58
C LEU A 331 19.86 3.73 4.93
N VAL A 332 19.83 4.06 6.21
CA VAL A 332 19.59 5.45 6.66
C VAL A 332 20.67 6.38 6.12
N ASP A 333 21.96 6.02 6.30
CA ASP A 333 23.11 6.78 5.77
C ASP A 333 23.06 6.90 4.23
N TYR A 334 22.62 5.85 3.55
CA TYR A 334 22.47 5.84 2.09
C TYR A 334 21.47 6.90 1.59
N PHE A 335 20.30 7.00 2.23
CA PHE A 335 19.28 7.99 1.88
C PHE A 335 19.68 9.39 2.33
N GLU A 336 20.28 9.54 3.50
CA GLU A 336 20.77 10.83 3.99
C GLU A 336 21.82 11.45 3.05
N LYS A 337 22.74 10.63 2.51
CA LYS A 337 23.76 11.10 1.56
C LYS A 337 23.20 11.53 0.21
N ARG A 338 22.06 10.98 -0.20
CA ARG A 338 21.41 11.25 -1.49
C ARG A 338 20.26 12.26 -1.41
N ASP A 339 19.99 12.74 -0.24
CA ASP A 339 19.04 13.82 -0.02
C ASP A 339 19.54 15.11 -0.69
N PRO A 340 18.84 15.63 -1.72
CA PRO A 340 19.28 16.81 -2.44
C PRO A 340 19.08 18.12 -1.64
N ASP A 341 18.14 18.15 -0.68
CA ASP A 341 17.87 19.31 0.17
C ASP A 341 17.74 18.94 1.65
N ARG A 342 18.86 18.85 2.34
CA ARG A 342 18.92 18.54 3.78
C ARG A 342 18.34 19.62 4.69
N THR A 343 17.84 20.73 4.14
CA THR A 343 17.17 21.78 4.92
C THR A 343 15.70 21.48 5.14
N THR A 344 15.14 20.55 4.37
CA THR A 344 13.77 20.05 4.54
C THR A 344 13.72 18.96 5.62
N LYS A 345 12.50 18.58 6.02
CA LYS A 345 12.27 17.46 6.94
C LYS A 345 11.98 16.14 6.20
N GLU A 346 11.93 16.20 4.89
CA GLU A 346 11.67 15.10 4.00
C GLU A 346 12.98 14.67 3.34
N ASN A 347 12.97 13.55 2.68
CA ASN A 347 14.07 13.12 1.84
C ASN A 347 13.53 13.03 0.40
N GLU A 348 13.89 14.00 -0.44
CA GLU A 348 13.34 14.13 -1.79
C GLU A 348 13.75 12.97 -2.70
N PHE A 349 14.96 12.42 -2.52
CA PHE A 349 15.39 11.23 -3.25
C PHE A 349 14.51 10.03 -2.91
N TYR A 350 14.19 9.84 -1.62
CA TYR A 350 13.29 8.80 -1.16
C TYR A 350 11.86 8.98 -1.72
N ASN A 351 11.34 10.21 -1.70
CA ASN A 351 10.02 10.53 -2.22
C ASN A 351 9.93 10.30 -3.74
N GLN A 352 10.99 10.67 -4.49
CA GLN A 352 11.09 10.40 -5.93
C GLN A 352 11.12 8.89 -6.21
N MET A 353 11.91 8.13 -5.47
CA MET A 353 11.96 6.66 -5.59
C MET A 353 10.58 6.05 -5.38
N ASN A 354 9.85 6.44 -4.33
CA ASN A 354 8.51 5.93 -4.04
C ASN A 354 7.49 6.28 -5.14
N THR A 355 7.55 7.49 -5.68
CA THR A 355 6.70 7.89 -6.81
C THR A 355 6.96 7.00 -8.03
N ARG A 356 8.22 6.71 -8.34
CA ARG A 356 8.60 5.82 -9.44
C ARG A 356 8.22 4.36 -9.18
N LEU A 357 8.32 3.89 -7.93
CA LEU A 357 7.84 2.56 -7.51
C LEU A 357 6.34 2.41 -7.74
N ALA A 358 5.56 3.40 -7.29
CA ALA A 358 4.12 3.41 -7.47
C ALA A 358 3.75 3.37 -8.97
N LEU A 359 4.44 4.15 -9.79
CA LEU A 359 4.24 4.17 -11.23
C LEU A 359 4.60 2.83 -11.89
N ALA A 360 5.72 2.20 -11.47
CA ALA A 360 6.12 0.89 -11.97
C ALA A 360 5.07 -0.19 -11.64
N ASP A 361 4.56 -0.20 -10.41
CA ASP A 361 3.50 -1.13 -10.02
C ASP A 361 2.21 -0.87 -10.78
N GLN A 362 1.82 0.39 -10.97
CA GLN A 362 0.64 0.74 -11.74
C GLN A 362 0.71 0.25 -13.19
N GLN A 363 1.87 0.37 -13.83
CA GLN A 363 2.02 0.10 -15.26
C GLN A 363 2.36 -1.35 -15.60
N PHE A 364 3.12 -2.03 -14.73
CA PHE A 364 3.74 -3.31 -15.08
C PHE A 364 3.36 -4.48 -14.17
N SER A 365 2.52 -4.28 -13.14
CA SER A 365 2.02 -5.40 -12.34
C SER A 365 0.99 -6.24 -13.09
N ASN A 366 1.02 -7.54 -12.82
CA ASN A 366 -0.04 -8.47 -13.22
C ASN A 366 -0.34 -9.46 -12.08
N ARG A 367 -1.10 -10.54 -12.35
CA ARG A 367 -1.47 -11.55 -11.34
C ARG A 367 -0.27 -12.24 -10.69
N ASN A 368 0.84 -12.36 -11.39
CA ASN A 368 1.96 -13.21 -11.00
C ASN A 368 3.13 -12.43 -10.42
N PHE A 369 3.23 -11.14 -10.72
CA PHE A 369 4.37 -10.31 -10.31
C PHE A 369 4.00 -8.85 -10.08
N SER A 370 4.75 -8.22 -9.18
CA SER A 370 4.71 -6.78 -8.93
C SER A 370 5.50 -6.04 -10.00
N GLY A 371 4.95 -4.93 -10.52
CA GLY A 371 5.57 -4.13 -11.57
C GLY A 371 6.96 -3.64 -11.21
N ARG A 372 7.20 -3.31 -9.94
CA ARG A 372 8.51 -2.90 -9.42
C ARG A 372 9.61 -3.95 -9.54
N LYS A 373 9.25 -5.23 -9.66
CA LYS A 373 10.17 -6.37 -9.79
C LYS A 373 10.39 -6.80 -11.25
N THR A 374 9.79 -6.11 -12.22
CA THR A 374 10.01 -6.34 -13.65
C THR A 374 11.19 -5.52 -14.18
N ASP A 375 11.78 -5.94 -15.29
CA ASP A 375 12.88 -5.18 -15.92
C ASP A 375 12.46 -3.78 -16.34
N ARG A 376 11.24 -3.62 -16.91
CA ARG A 376 10.68 -2.29 -17.23
C ARG A 376 10.48 -1.46 -15.97
N GLY A 377 9.97 -2.08 -14.88
CA GLY A 377 9.82 -1.43 -13.59
C GLY A 377 11.15 -0.99 -13.00
N ARG A 378 12.16 -1.86 -13.03
CA ARG A 378 13.52 -1.56 -12.57
C ARG A 378 14.11 -0.34 -13.29
N VAL A 379 14.03 -0.32 -14.63
CA VAL A 379 14.55 0.79 -15.44
C VAL A 379 13.77 2.08 -15.15
N LEU A 380 12.44 2.02 -15.07
CA LEU A 380 11.62 3.18 -14.72
C LEU A 380 11.91 3.72 -13.31
N ILE A 381 12.15 2.85 -12.34
CA ILE A 381 12.49 3.25 -10.97
C ILE A 381 13.85 3.94 -10.96
N ARG A 382 14.86 3.33 -11.59
CA ARG A 382 16.24 3.85 -11.59
C ARG A 382 16.38 5.14 -12.38
N TYR A 383 15.85 5.19 -13.60
CA TYR A 383 16.12 6.27 -14.56
C TYR A 383 14.94 7.24 -14.74
N GLY A 384 13.75 6.92 -14.22
CA GLY A 384 12.55 7.72 -14.42
C GLY A 384 11.78 7.33 -15.67
N ARG A 385 10.89 8.21 -16.12
CA ARG A 385 10.10 7.98 -17.35
C ARG A 385 10.97 8.17 -18.59
N PRO A 386 10.88 7.26 -19.59
CA PRO A 386 11.47 7.53 -20.89
C PRO A 386 10.78 8.71 -21.58
N ILE A 387 11.50 9.43 -22.40
CA ILE A 387 10.95 10.53 -23.21
C ILE A 387 10.03 9.97 -24.30
N ASN A 388 10.44 8.85 -24.90
CA ASN A 388 9.67 8.17 -25.93
C ASN A 388 9.73 6.64 -25.74
N ILE A 389 8.64 5.98 -26.08
CA ILE A 389 8.54 4.51 -26.15
C ILE A 389 8.11 4.16 -27.56
N GLU A 390 8.93 3.38 -28.26
CA GLU A 390 8.60 2.82 -29.57
C GLU A 390 8.16 1.36 -29.42
N PRO A 391 6.85 1.06 -29.50
CA PRO A 391 6.36 -0.31 -29.42
C PRO A 391 6.41 -0.99 -30.78
N TYR A 392 6.88 -2.21 -30.80
CA TYR A 392 6.91 -3.10 -31.94
C TYR A 392 6.09 -4.36 -31.67
N PRO A 393 4.82 -4.42 -32.13
CA PRO A 393 3.95 -5.57 -31.91
C PRO A 393 4.50 -6.85 -32.50
N ALA A 394 4.17 -8.00 -31.90
CA ALA A 394 4.52 -9.32 -32.43
C ALA A 394 3.88 -9.54 -33.80
N ASN A 395 4.59 -10.31 -34.67
CA ASN A 395 4.06 -10.84 -35.91
C ASN A 395 4.59 -12.27 -36.14
N GLU A 396 4.43 -12.83 -37.34
CA GLU A 396 4.87 -14.20 -37.67
C GLU A 396 6.40 -14.36 -37.52
N ASP A 397 7.19 -13.30 -37.84
CA ASP A 397 8.64 -13.32 -37.89
C ASP A 397 9.31 -12.79 -36.63
N ARG A 398 8.60 -12.10 -35.74
CA ARG A 398 9.22 -11.47 -34.58
C ARG A 398 8.33 -11.50 -33.32
N TYR A 399 8.99 -11.48 -32.17
CA TYR A 399 8.37 -11.24 -30.87
C TYR A 399 7.98 -9.77 -30.71
N SER A 400 7.06 -9.47 -29.80
CA SER A 400 6.83 -8.07 -29.41
C SER A 400 8.01 -7.53 -28.61
N TYR A 401 8.41 -6.29 -28.89
CA TYR A 401 9.46 -5.61 -28.17
C TYR A 401 9.21 -4.11 -28.10
N GLU A 402 9.87 -3.44 -27.16
CA GLU A 402 9.81 -1.99 -26.97
C GLU A 402 11.22 -1.41 -26.93
N ILE A 403 11.41 -0.21 -27.53
CA ILE A 403 12.61 0.59 -27.39
C ILE A 403 12.24 1.84 -26.58
N TRP A 404 12.87 2.01 -25.44
CA TRP A 404 12.70 3.17 -24.58
C TRP A 404 13.85 4.13 -24.78
N HIS A 405 13.57 5.43 -24.98
CA HIS A 405 14.52 6.49 -25.23
C HIS A 405 14.61 7.44 -24.03
N TYR A 406 15.84 7.73 -23.62
CA TYR A 406 16.21 8.63 -22.53
C TYR A 406 17.23 9.65 -23.07
N GLU A 407 16.78 10.80 -23.57
CA GLU A 407 17.65 11.83 -24.15
C GLU A 407 18.27 12.77 -23.11
N ASP A 408 17.63 12.92 -21.95
CA ASP A 408 18.09 13.80 -20.86
C ASP A 408 19.28 13.23 -20.06
N LEU A 409 19.65 11.98 -20.33
CA LEU A 409 20.85 11.38 -19.78
C LEU A 409 21.96 11.53 -20.81
N ASP A 410 23.06 12.18 -20.46
CA ASP A 410 24.23 12.49 -21.30
C ASP A 410 24.38 11.55 -22.51
N ASP A 411 24.31 12.07 -23.76
CA ASP A 411 24.42 11.36 -25.05
C ASP A 411 23.22 10.49 -25.50
N GLY A 412 22.10 10.46 -24.77
CA GLY A 412 20.90 9.70 -25.13
C GLY A 412 21.07 8.17 -24.95
N PHE A 413 20.32 7.60 -24.02
CA PHE A 413 20.35 6.15 -23.77
C PHE A 413 19.09 5.47 -24.27
N ILE A 414 19.26 4.21 -24.69
CA ILE A 414 18.16 3.33 -25.06
C ILE A 414 18.14 2.09 -24.19
N PHE A 415 16.93 1.58 -23.95
CA PHE A 415 16.69 0.28 -23.33
C PHE A 415 15.75 -0.52 -24.23
N ILE A 416 16.05 -1.78 -24.45
CA ILE A 416 15.27 -2.66 -25.33
C ILE A 416 14.74 -3.83 -24.52
N PHE A 417 13.41 -3.99 -24.56
CA PHE A 417 12.70 -5.02 -23.84
C PHE A 417 11.94 -5.91 -24.81
N ILE A 418 11.98 -7.23 -24.60
CA ILE A 418 11.30 -8.25 -25.41
C ILE A 418 10.26 -8.99 -24.56
N ASN A 419 9.13 -9.31 -25.16
CA ASN A 419 8.13 -10.22 -24.61
C ASN A 419 8.09 -11.52 -25.46
N LYS A 420 8.74 -12.58 -24.97
CA LYS A 420 8.85 -13.86 -25.68
C LYS A 420 7.62 -14.75 -25.50
N ASP A 421 6.98 -14.66 -24.34
CA ASP A 421 5.97 -15.64 -23.91
C ASP A 421 4.54 -15.15 -24.08
N ASP A 422 4.32 -13.95 -24.66
CA ASP A 422 3.03 -13.25 -24.75
C ASP A 422 2.28 -13.12 -23.39
N ALA A 423 2.99 -13.44 -22.28
CA ALA A 423 2.47 -13.39 -20.92
C ALA A 423 2.51 -11.98 -20.29
N GLY A 424 2.90 -10.96 -21.09
CA GLY A 424 3.02 -9.57 -20.65
C GLY A 424 4.29 -9.26 -19.87
N MET A 425 5.19 -10.22 -19.69
CA MET A 425 6.50 -10.00 -19.06
C MET A 425 7.52 -9.60 -20.12
N PHE A 426 8.09 -8.42 -19.95
CA PHE A 426 9.12 -7.88 -20.83
C PHE A 426 10.47 -7.98 -20.14
N GLU A 427 11.42 -8.65 -20.80
CA GLU A 427 12.81 -8.81 -20.35
C GLU A 427 13.70 -7.79 -21.05
N GLN A 428 14.64 -7.17 -20.33
CA GLN A 428 15.65 -6.30 -20.93
C GLN A 428 16.69 -7.12 -21.65
N ILE A 429 16.83 -6.89 -22.95
CA ILE A 429 17.81 -7.60 -23.80
C ILE A 429 18.98 -6.74 -24.25
N HIS A 430 18.87 -5.41 -24.11
CA HIS A 430 19.95 -4.49 -24.47
C HIS A 430 19.77 -3.12 -23.84
N SER A 431 20.90 -2.45 -23.56
CA SER A 431 21.01 -1.00 -23.36
C SER A 431 22.36 -0.52 -23.85
N ASN A 432 22.47 0.73 -24.28
CA ASN A 432 23.74 1.41 -24.51
C ASN A 432 24.25 2.17 -23.26
N HIS A 433 23.47 2.16 -22.15
CA HIS A 433 23.91 2.77 -20.89
C HIS A 433 25.11 2.01 -20.31
N PRO A 434 26.18 2.69 -19.78
CA PRO A 434 27.41 2.06 -19.28
C PRO A 434 27.19 1.02 -18.19
N ASP A 435 26.24 1.26 -17.28
CA ASP A 435 25.96 0.41 -16.12
C ASP A 435 24.94 -0.68 -16.39
N GLU A 436 24.52 -0.87 -17.64
CA GLU A 436 23.46 -1.79 -17.99
C GLU A 436 23.94 -2.91 -18.93
N PHE A 437 23.14 -3.98 -19.00
CA PHE A 437 23.47 -5.12 -19.86
C PHE A 437 23.50 -4.70 -21.34
N ARG A 438 24.63 -4.94 -21.99
CA ARG A 438 24.90 -4.54 -23.35
C ARG A 438 25.01 -5.76 -24.26
N ASN A 439 24.05 -5.91 -25.20
CA ASN A 439 24.05 -6.96 -26.21
C ASN A 439 23.92 -6.36 -27.62
N TYR A 440 24.99 -6.36 -28.40
CA TYR A 440 24.99 -5.81 -29.76
C TYR A 440 24.20 -6.67 -30.77
N HIS A 441 23.88 -7.92 -30.43
CA HIS A 441 23.12 -8.87 -31.26
C HIS A 441 21.63 -8.93 -30.84
N TRP A 442 21.12 -7.93 -30.11
CA TRP A 442 19.73 -7.91 -29.65
C TRP A 442 18.71 -8.04 -30.78
N LYS A 443 19.05 -7.60 -32.03
CA LYS A 443 18.19 -7.71 -33.20
C LYS A 443 17.88 -9.15 -33.57
N ASP A 444 18.84 -10.05 -33.35
CA ASP A 444 18.64 -11.48 -33.62
C ASP A 444 17.72 -12.13 -32.57
N MET A 445 17.66 -11.58 -31.35
CA MET A 445 16.81 -12.09 -30.27
C MET A 445 15.33 -11.77 -30.49
N VAL A 446 15.00 -10.74 -31.23
CA VAL A 446 13.60 -10.37 -31.49
C VAL A 446 12.98 -11.16 -32.65
N VAL A 447 13.81 -11.86 -33.46
CA VAL A 447 13.35 -12.70 -34.59
C VAL A 447 12.94 -14.07 -34.08
N ARG A 448 11.77 -14.56 -34.49
CA ARG A 448 11.28 -15.90 -34.14
C ARG A 448 12.06 -16.96 -34.91
N GLY A 449 12.50 -18.01 -34.24
CA GLY A 449 13.26 -19.11 -34.87
C GLY A 449 14.76 -18.87 -35.02
N SER A 450 15.29 -17.76 -34.56
CA SER A 450 16.74 -17.54 -34.46
C SER A 450 17.30 -18.44 -33.35
N THR A 451 18.00 -19.50 -33.75
CA THR A 451 18.72 -20.43 -32.86
C THR A 451 20.09 -19.86 -32.51
N ASN A 452 20.17 -18.75 -31.82
CA ASN A 452 21.38 -18.34 -31.13
C ASN A 452 21.27 -18.75 -29.64
N LEU A 453 21.54 -20.04 -29.43
CA LEU A 453 21.93 -20.55 -28.10
C LEU A 453 23.26 -19.90 -27.74
N ILE A 454 23.21 -18.89 -26.88
CA ILE A 454 24.35 -18.55 -26.04
C ILE A 454 24.26 -19.52 -24.86
N ASP A 455 24.91 -20.67 -24.96
CA ASP A 455 25.22 -21.52 -23.82
C ASP A 455 26.16 -20.72 -22.90
N PHE A 456 25.73 -20.51 -21.65
CA PHE A 456 26.58 -20.01 -20.57
C PHE A 456 27.11 -21.18 -19.76
#